data_2def3c3af88939781a8c5012d405f7a9
#
_entry.id   2def3c3af88939781a8c5012d405f7a9
#
_cell.length_a   1.000
_cell.length_b   1.000
_cell.length_c   1.000
_cell.angle_alpha   90.00
_cell.angle_beta   90.00
_cell.angle_gamma   90.00
#
_symmetry.space_group_name_H-M   'P 1'
#
loop_
_entity.id
_entity.type
_entity.pdbx_description
1 polymer ?
#
loop_
_entity_poly.entity_id
_entity_poly.type
_entity_poly.pdbx_seq_one_letter_code
_entity_poly.pdbx_strand_id
1 'polypeptide(L)'
;MKANKKDIISILLGNTLLALAVILFIVPGHLLSGGTTGISLFLNHYFHLPISIFTFIFNFIVFIIGALILGKKFALQTLISTFYYPFILGVFEFSFQDFYLTDDILINTLFAGVLVGVAIAIVIKAGASTGGMDIPPLILNKLFKIPVSISLYVFDTLIVLAQFGFSDIRQCLYGIVLIFIYTMVIDKILVMGAQKIEVKIISSKYEEIRKAILTNVDRGVTMLHGQTGYLLENTEVLINVISTRELVQVERLVKSIDEDAFMIISNVHEVQGRGFNLEKEYIEK
;
A
#
# COMPACT_ATOMS: atom_id res chain seq x y z
N MET A 1 18.84 -1.31 16.08
CA MET A 1 18.06 -0.47 15.13
C MET A 1 16.83 0.04 15.87
N LYS A 2 16.72 1.33 16.11
CA LYS A 2 15.52 1.91 16.76
C LYS A 2 14.38 2.01 15.73
N ALA A 3 13.18 1.58 16.10
CA ALA A 3 11.99 1.87 15.32
C ALA A 3 11.85 3.39 15.18
N ASN A 4 11.58 3.87 13.96
CA ASN A 4 11.40 5.31 13.75
C ASN A 4 10.08 5.73 14.41
N LYS A 5 10.08 6.87 15.12
CA LYS A 5 8.86 7.40 15.75
C LYS A 5 7.69 7.51 14.76
N LYS A 6 7.98 7.86 13.51
CA LYS A 6 6.97 7.92 12.43
C LYS A 6 6.35 6.56 12.13
N ASP A 7 7.16 5.47 12.10
CA ASP A 7 6.65 4.12 11.86
C ASP A 7 5.70 3.70 12.98
N ILE A 8 6.06 3.96 14.24
CA ILE A 8 5.22 3.62 15.40
C ILE A 8 3.88 4.36 15.34
N ILE A 9 3.89 5.66 15.07
CA ILE A 9 2.65 6.45 14.94
C ILE A 9 1.78 5.90 13.81
N SER A 10 2.37 5.56 12.67
CA SER A 10 1.64 4.97 11.54
C SER A 10 1.01 3.63 11.91
N ILE A 11 1.74 2.77 12.64
CA ILE A 11 1.22 1.48 13.11
C ILE A 11 0.01 1.69 14.05
N LEU A 12 0.12 2.62 15.01
CA LEU A 12 -0.97 2.92 15.93
C LEU A 12 -2.18 3.47 15.18
N LEU A 13 -1.99 4.44 14.28
CA LEU A 13 -3.07 5.01 13.47
C LEU A 13 -3.74 3.95 12.57
N GLY A 14 -2.95 3.10 11.90
CA GLY A 14 -3.50 2.04 11.06
C GLY A 14 -4.34 1.06 11.85
N ASN A 15 -3.85 0.58 13.01
CA ASN A 15 -4.61 -0.33 13.86
C ASN A 15 -5.87 0.33 14.45
N THR A 16 -5.83 1.63 14.77
CA THR A 16 -7.01 2.38 15.22
C THR A 16 -8.07 2.47 14.12
N LEU A 17 -7.66 2.78 12.89
CA LEU A 17 -8.57 2.80 11.72
C LEU A 17 -9.16 1.42 11.46
N LEU A 18 -8.36 0.35 11.59
CA LEU A 18 -8.84 -1.01 11.42
C LEU A 18 -9.91 -1.35 12.47
N ALA A 19 -9.66 -1.03 13.73
CA ALA A 19 -10.63 -1.25 14.82
C ALA A 19 -11.93 -0.47 14.59
N LEU A 20 -11.84 0.80 14.14
CA LEU A 20 -13.02 1.59 13.77
C LEU A 20 -13.80 0.95 12.61
N ALA A 21 -13.10 0.48 11.56
CA ALA A 21 -13.76 -0.18 10.44
C ALA A 21 -14.53 -1.44 10.88
N VAL A 22 -13.94 -2.20 11.79
CA VAL A 22 -14.58 -3.42 12.34
C VAL A 22 -15.84 -3.05 13.12
N ILE A 23 -15.75 -2.14 14.09
CA ILE A 23 -16.87 -1.82 14.99
C ILE A 23 -17.99 -1.07 14.28
N LEU A 24 -17.66 -0.13 13.39
CA LEU A 24 -18.68 0.73 12.76
C LEU A 24 -19.34 0.12 11.53
N PHE A 25 -18.69 -0.85 10.85
CA PHE A 25 -19.17 -1.36 9.58
C PHE A 25 -19.18 -2.88 9.45
N ILE A 26 -18.11 -3.58 9.87
CA ILE A 26 -18.02 -5.05 9.69
C ILE A 26 -18.99 -5.76 10.64
N VAL A 27 -18.97 -5.41 11.93
CA VAL A 27 -19.82 -6.03 12.94
C VAL A 27 -21.30 -5.73 12.68
N PRO A 28 -21.73 -4.45 12.50
CA PRO A 28 -23.14 -4.16 12.22
C PRO A 28 -23.64 -4.73 10.88
N GLY A 29 -22.77 -4.77 9.86
CA GLY A 29 -23.09 -5.35 8.56
C GLY A 29 -23.10 -6.89 8.54
N HIS A 30 -22.73 -7.56 9.62
CA HIS A 30 -22.52 -9.02 9.66
C HIS A 30 -21.68 -9.53 8.49
N LEU A 31 -20.65 -8.75 8.12
CA LEU A 31 -19.82 -9.02 6.95
C LEU A 31 -18.84 -10.16 7.24
N LEU A 32 -18.81 -11.13 6.37
CA LEU A 32 -17.76 -12.14 6.41
C LEU A 32 -16.45 -11.52 5.90
N SER A 33 -15.39 -11.77 6.63
CA SER A 33 -14.04 -11.37 6.23
C SER A 33 -13.18 -12.61 6.03
N GLY A 34 -12.13 -12.46 5.24
CA GLY A 34 -11.06 -13.45 5.15
C GLY A 34 -10.23 -13.52 6.44
N GLY A 35 -8.96 -13.77 6.27
CA GLY A 35 -8.00 -13.76 7.36
C GLY A 35 -8.08 -14.98 8.29
N THR A 36 -7.35 -14.88 9.39
CA THR A 36 -7.25 -16.01 10.36
C THR A 36 -8.58 -16.36 10.99
N THR A 37 -9.43 -15.37 11.24
CA THR A 37 -10.76 -15.59 11.83
C THR A 37 -11.63 -16.42 10.89
N GLY A 38 -11.60 -16.14 9.58
CA GLY A 38 -12.36 -16.93 8.60
C GLY A 38 -11.93 -18.40 8.56
N ILE A 39 -10.61 -18.67 8.59
CA ILE A 39 -10.09 -20.04 8.68
C ILE A 39 -10.53 -20.70 9.98
N SER A 40 -10.49 -19.97 11.10
CA SER A 40 -10.87 -20.48 12.41
C SER A 40 -12.35 -20.88 12.47
N LEU A 41 -13.23 -20.08 11.85
CA LEU A 41 -14.66 -20.36 11.74
C LEU A 41 -14.91 -21.62 10.88
N PHE A 42 -14.23 -21.75 9.77
CA PHE A 42 -14.31 -22.95 8.92
C PHE A 42 -13.91 -24.21 9.69
N LEU A 43 -12.78 -24.18 10.39
CA LEU A 43 -12.30 -25.33 11.17
C LEU A 43 -13.17 -25.62 12.39
N ASN A 44 -13.73 -24.59 13.02
CA ASN A 44 -14.68 -24.79 14.11
C ASN A 44 -15.95 -25.49 13.63
N HIS A 45 -16.49 -25.08 12.46
CA HIS A 45 -17.71 -25.70 11.93
C HIS A 45 -17.53 -27.19 11.61
N TYR A 46 -16.42 -27.56 10.92
CA TYR A 46 -16.23 -28.94 10.47
C TYR A 46 -15.53 -29.84 11.48
N PHE A 47 -14.64 -29.31 12.31
CA PHE A 47 -13.78 -30.09 13.22
C PHE A 47 -13.98 -29.76 14.67
N HIS A 48 -14.91 -28.86 15.02
CA HIS A 48 -15.20 -28.40 16.38
C HIS A 48 -13.97 -27.89 17.15
N LEU A 49 -12.96 -27.37 16.42
CA LEU A 49 -11.77 -26.77 17.02
C LEU A 49 -12.12 -25.42 17.63
N PRO A 50 -11.70 -25.13 18.87
CA PRO A 50 -11.92 -23.80 19.47
C PRO A 50 -11.27 -22.70 18.64
N ILE A 51 -12.07 -21.69 18.25
CA ILE A 51 -11.64 -20.58 17.39
C ILE A 51 -10.42 -19.86 17.98
N SER A 52 -10.46 -19.56 19.28
CA SER A 52 -9.38 -18.83 19.96
C SER A 52 -8.05 -19.59 19.97
N ILE A 53 -8.10 -20.91 20.20
CA ILE A 53 -6.90 -21.77 20.24
C ILE A 53 -6.27 -21.84 18.86
N PHE A 54 -7.06 -22.11 17.82
CA PHE A 54 -6.55 -22.19 16.47
C PHE A 54 -5.98 -20.84 16.02
N THR A 55 -6.71 -19.74 16.22
CA THR A 55 -6.26 -18.39 15.88
C THR A 55 -4.93 -18.07 16.55
N PHE A 56 -4.79 -18.37 17.84
CA PHE A 56 -3.56 -18.13 18.58
C PHE A 56 -2.38 -18.94 18.01
N ILE A 57 -2.56 -20.23 17.82
CA ILE A 57 -1.50 -21.12 17.29
C ILE A 57 -1.10 -20.69 15.88
N PHE A 58 -2.08 -20.45 15.00
CA PHE A 58 -1.84 -20.03 13.63
C PHE A 58 -1.07 -18.69 13.57
N ASN A 59 -1.56 -17.67 14.27
CA ASN A 59 -0.92 -16.36 14.30
C ASN A 59 0.50 -16.45 14.88
N PHE A 60 0.71 -17.29 15.92
CA PHE A 60 2.03 -17.48 16.51
C PHE A 60 3.01 -18.14 15.54
N ILE A 61 2.59 -19.19 14.83
CA ILE A 61 3.42 -19.87 13.82
C ILE A 61 3.77 -18.89 12.69
N VAL A 62 2.77 -18.22 12.14
CA VAL A 62 2.95 -17.28 11.02
C VAL A 62 3.81 -16.10 11.44
N PHE A 63 3.67 -15.61 12.69
CA PHE A 63 4.53 -14.57 13.24
C PHE A 63 5.99 -15.02 13.33
N ILE A 64 6.27 -16.24 13.82
CA ILE A 64 7.64 -16.77 13.87
C ILE A 64 8.25 -16.86 12.47
N ILE A 65 7.51 -17.44 11.52
CA ILE A 65 7.98 -17.54 10.13
C ILE A 65 8.22 -16.15 9.54
N GLY A 66 7.31 -15.22 9.77
CA GLY A 66 7.45 -13.82 9.37
C GLY A 66 8.68 -13.16 9.98
N ALA A 67 8.93 -13.34 11.28
CA ALA A 67 10.08 -12.80 11.97
C ALA A 67 11.41 -13.33 11.41
N LEU A 68 11.48 -14.62 11.08
CA LEU A 68 12.65 -15.26 10.48
C LEU A 68 12.92 -14.76 9.06
N ILE A 69 11.87 -14.64 8.24
CA ILE A 69 12.01 -14.27 6.83
C ILE A 69 12.07 -12.75 6.65
N LEU A 70 11.19 -11.98 7.28
CA LEU A 70 11.09 -10.54 7.11
C LEU A 70 12.06 -9.76 8.01
N GLY A 71 12.51 -10.37 9.09
CA GLY A 71 13.60 -9.89 9.94
C GLY A 71 13.14 -9.21 11.23
N LYS A 72 14.14 -8.88 12.09
CA LYS A 72 13.92 -8.40 13.47
C LYS A 72 13.12 -7.09 13.54
N LYS A 73 13.32 -6.16 12.59
CA LYS A 73 12.58 -4.89 12.58
C LYS A 73 11.09 -5.14 12.39
N PHE A 74 10.74 -6.00 11.43
CA PHE A 74 9.36 -6.43 11.18
C PHE A 74 8.73 -7.05 12.44
N ALA A 75 9.44 -7.98 13.09
CA ALA A 75 8.95 -8.65 14.28
C ALA A 75 8.62 -7.66 15.42
N LEU A 76 9.55 -6.74 15.72
CA LEU A 76 9.34 -5.73 16.77
C LEU A 76 8.18 -4.78 16.48
N GLN A 77 8.02 -4.38 15.22
CA GLN A 77 6.92 -3.50 14.82
C GLN A 77 5.57 -4.23 14.81
N THR A 78 5.55 -5.49 14.38
CA THR A 78 4.34 -6.33 14.40
C THR A 78 3.88 -6.65 15.82
N LEU A 79 4.80 -6.82 16.78
CA LEU A 79 4.43 -6.96 18.19
C LEU A 79 3.60 -5.78 18.71
N ILE A 80 3.90 -4.55 18.26
CA ILE A 80 3.09 -3.38 18.63
C ILE A 80 1.65 -3.57 18.17
N SER A 81 1.43 -3.95 16.92
CA SER A 81 0.09 -4.24 16.38
C SER A 81 -0.61 -5.34 17.18
N THR A 82 0.10 -6.43 17.47
CA THR A 82 -0.43 -7.62 18.15
C THR A 82 -1.05 -7.29 19.51
N PHE A 83 -0.48 -6.34 20.25
CA PHE A 83 -1.02 -5.91 21.54
C PHE A 83 -1.97 -4.71 21.43
N TYR A 84 -1.66 -3.76 20.58
CA TYR A 84 -2.42 -2.52 20.47
C TYR A 84 -3.78 -2.72 19.78
N TYR A 85 -3.84 -3.53 18.72
CA TYR A 85 -5.10 -3.73 17.99
C TYR A 85 -6.22 -4.34 18.86
N PRO A 86 -6.01 -5.44 19.58
CA PRO A 86 -7.05 -5.97 20.47
C PRO A 86 -7.45 -4.99 21.60
N PHE A 87 -6.47 -4.23 22.13
CA PHE A 87 -6.74 -3.24 23.14
C PHE A 87 -7.66 -2.13 22.63
N ILE A 88 -7.34 -1.50 21.50
CA ILE A 88 -8.16 -0.40 20.96
C ILE A 88 -9.51 -0.89 20.44
N LEU A 89 -9.56 -2.12 19.90
CA LEU A 89 -10.81 -2.76 19.50
C LEU A 89 -11.75 -2.93 20.71
N GLY A 90 -11.25 -3.45 21.84
CA GLY A 90 -12.03 -3.58 23.06
C GLY A 90 -12.50 -2.24 23.63
N VAL A 91 -11.68 -1.20 23.56
CA VAL A 91 -12.09 0.17 23.94
C VAL A 91 -13.25 0.66 23.06
N PHE A 92 -13.18 0.43 21.76
CA PHE A 92 -14.26 0.86 20.85
C PHE A 92 -15.51 -0.01 20.99
N GLU A 93 -15.37 -1.32 21.19
CA GLU A 93 -16.49 -2.21 21.48
C GLU A 93 -17.29 -1.74 22.70
N PHE A 94 -16.59 -1.37 23.77
CA PHE A 94 -17.23 -0.80 24.97
C PHE A 94 -17.83 0.59 24.73
N SER A 95 -17.16 1.44 23.93
CA SER A 95 -17.58 2.84 23.72
C SER A 95 -18.73 2.99 22.72
N PHE A 96 -18.84 2.06 21.77
CA PHE A 96 -19.83 2.08 20.69
C PHE A 96 -20.85 0.94 20.83
N GLN A 97 -21.14 0.49 22.07
CA GLN A 97 -22.20 -0.48 22.33
C GLN A 97 -23.52 0.01 21.71
N ASP A 98 -24.15 -0.82 20.90
CA ASP A 98 -25.42 -0.52 20.21
C ASP A 98 -25.37 0.68 19.24
N PHE A 99 -24.18 1.21 18.92
CA PHE A 99 -24.04 2.27 17.95
C PHE A 99 -23.71 1.70 16.58
N TYR A 100 -24.54 1.99 15.60
CA TYR A 100 -24.27 1.68 14.20
C TYR A 100 -24.64 2.89 13.32
N LEU A 101 -23.88 3.07 12.25
CA LEU A 101 -24.07 4.21 11.33
C LEU A 101 -25.18 3.96 10.31
N THR A 102 -25.37 2.71 9.90
CA THR A 102 -26.33 2.31 8.89
C THR A 102 -26.64 0.82 8.94
N ASP A 103 -27.87 0.46 8.59
CA ASP A 103 -28.29 -0.93 8.41
C ASP A 103 -28.08 -1.43 6.98
N ASP A 104 -27.66 -0.55 6.06
CA ASP A 104 -27.41 -0.92 4.67
C ASP A 104 -26.09 -1.69 4.55
N ILE A 105 -26.20 -2.99 4.24
CA ILE A 105 -25.05 -3.88 4.10
C ILE A 105 -24.10 -3.45 2.96
N LEU A 106 -24.62 -2.82 1.89
CA LEU A 106 -23.78 -2.33 0.79
C LEU A 106 -22.94 -1.13 1.24
N ILE A 107 -23.56 -0.19 1.95
CA ILE A 107 -22.83 0.97 2.53
C ILE A 107 -21.79 0.48 3.51
N ASN A 108 -22.15 -0.43 4.42
CA ASN A 108 -21.22 -1.05 5.35
C ASN A 108 -20.03 -1.70 4.63
N THR A 109 -20.30 -2.45 3.55
CA THR A 109 -19.25 -3.14 2.76
C THR A 109 -18.30 -2.14 2.10
N LEU A 110 -18.82 -1.08 1.50
CA LEU A 110 -18.00 -0.08 0.80
C LEU A 110 -17.08 0.68 1.77
N PHE A 111 -17.65 1.19 2.86
CA PHE A 111 -16.87 1.94 3.85
C PHE A 111 -15.90 1.05 4.64
N ALA A 112 -16.32 -0.16 5.02
CA ALA A 112 -15.43 -1.15 5.62
C ALA A 112 -14.24 -1.45 4.70
N GLY A 113 -14.50 -1.73 3.40
CA GLY A 113 -13.46 -2.05 2.44
C GLY A 113 -12.42 -0.94 2.28
N VAL A 114 -12.88 0.31 2.17
CA VAL A 114 -11.97 1.46 2.06
C VAL A 114 -11.16 1.63 3.35
N LEU A 115 -11.80 1.63 4.52
CA LEU A 115 -11.09 1.85 5.80
C LEU A 115 -10.13 0.72 6.14
N VAL A 116 -10.53 -0.54 5.95
CA VAL A 116 -9.66 -1.71 6.14
C VAL A 116 -8.46 -1.64 5.20
N GLY A 117 -8.70 -1.33 3.93
CA GLY A 117 -7.62 -1.20 2.94
C GLY A 117 -6.61 -0.11 3.30
N VAL A 118 -7.09 1.07 3.70
CA VAL A 118 -6.23 2.17 4.17
C VAL A 118 -5.46 1.76 5.43
N ALA A 119 -6.14 1.17 6.40
CA ALA A 119 -5.57 0.74 7.67
C ALA A 119 -4.42 -0.25 7.49
N ILE A 120 -4.67 -1.35 6.76
CA ILE A 120 -3.67 -2.39 6.48
C ILE A 120 -2.51 -1.81 5.67
N ALA A 121 -2.78 -1.01 4.65
CA ALA A 121 -1.73 -0.41 3.82
C ALA A 121 -0.81 0.53 4.62
N ILE A 122 -1.34 1.31 5.58
CA ILE A 122 -0.54 2.16 6.47
C ILE A 122 0.39 1.30 7.34
N VAL A 123 -0.12 0.22 7.93
CA VAL A 123 0.67 -0.69 8.77
C VAL A 123 1.77 -1.37 7.96
N ILE A 124 1.45 -1.86 6.76
CA ILE A 124 2.43 -2.50 5.86
C ILE A 124 3.52 -1.50 5.41
N LYS A 125 3.14 -0.27 5.05
CA LYS A 125 4.12 0.79 4.71
C LYS A 125 5.05 1.14 5.86
N ALA A 126 4.59 1.04 7.09
CA ALA A 126 5.41 1.22 8.27
C ALA A 126 6.35 0.02 8.55
N GLY A 127 6.26 -1.05 7.75
CA GLY A 127 7.11 -2.25 7.86
C GLY A 127 6.64 -3.24 8.91
N ALA A 128 5.34 -3.23 9.23
CA ALA A 128 4.68 -4.14 10.17
C ALA A 128 3.54 -4.91 9.50
N SER A 129 2.90 -5.79 10.28
CA SER A 129 1.66 -6.48 9.97
C SER A 129 0.65 -6.22 11.08
N THR A 130 -0.63 -6.42 10.81
CA THR A 130 -1.67 -6.41 11.85
C THR A 130 -1.61 -7.65 12.75
N GLY A 131 -0.77 -8.64 12.40
CA GLY A 131 -0.46 -9.82 13.22
C GLY A 131 -1.25 -11.07 12.84
N GLY A 132 -1.81 -11.13 11.65
CA GLY A 132 -2.63 -12.24 11.19
C GLY A 132 -2.27 -12.76 9.81
N MET A 133 -3.29 -13.03 8.99
CA MET A 133 -3.19 -13.59 7.65
C MET A 133 -2.54 -12.64 6.62
N ASP A 134 -2.23 -11.41 6.97
CA ASP A 134 -1.47 -10.47 6.16
C ASP A 134 0.05 -10.78 6.13
N ILE A 135 0.57 -11.60 7.05
CA ILE A 135 1.99 -12.01 7.06
C ILE A 135 2.36 -12.91 5.87
N PRO A 136 1.64 -13.99 5.53
CA PRO A 136 1.95 -14.82 4.36
C PRO A 136 2.06 -14.03 3.04
N PRO A 137 1.17 -13.10 2.69
CA PRO A 137 1.33 -12.19 1.56
C PRO A 137 2.62 -11.38 1.57
N LEU A 138 3.05 -10.89 2.73
CA LEU A 138 4.32 -10.16 2.88
C LEU A 138 5.53 -11.07 2.63
N ILE A 139 5.47 -12.32 3.07
CA ILE A 139 6.50 -13.33 2.80
C ILE A 139 6.57 -13.63 1.30
N LEU A 140 5.42 -13.86 0.65
CA LEU A 140 5.35 -14.10 -0.80
C LEU A 140 5.88 -12.91 -1.60
N ASN A 141 5.57 -11.69 -1.16
CA ASN A 141 6.11 -10.48 -1.80
C ASN A 141 7.64 -10.41 -1.67
N LYS A 142 8.19 -10.74 -0.50
CA LYS A 142 9.65 -10.72 -0.30
C LYS A 142 10.37 -11.78 -1.13
N LEU A 143 9.84 -13.01 -1.19
CA LEU A 143 10.48 -14.15 -1.83
C LEU A 143 10.26 -14.20 -3.34
N PHE A 144 9.03 -13.93 -3.79
CA PHE A 144 8.59 -14.13 -5.17
C PHE A 144 8.19 -12.83 -5.88
N LYS A 145 8.25 -11.68 -5.21
CA LYS A 145 7.83 -10.37 -5.75
C LYS A 145 6.35 -10.30 -6.16
N ILE A 146 5.52 -11.21 -5.66
CA ILE A 146 4.08 -11.16 -5.88
C ILE A 146 3.50 -9.96 -5.10
N PRO A 147 2.67 -9.12 -5.72
CA PRO A 147 2.02 -8.01 -5.01
C PRO A 147 1.23 -8.52 -3.79
N VAL A 148 1.36 -7.80 -2.66
CA VAL A 148 0.69 -8.15 -1.40
C VAL A 148 -0.82 -8.19 -1.58
N SER A 149 -1.38 -7.22 -2.32
CA SER A 149 -2.80 -7.11 -2.64
C SER A 149 -3.35 -8.34 -3.35
N ILE A 150 -2.62 -8.87 -4.34
CA ILE A 150 -3.01 -10.08 -5.09
C ILE A 150 -3.04 -11.30 -4.16
N SER A 151 -2.01 -11.47 -3.33
CA SER A 151 -1.94 -12.59 -2.40
C SER A 151 -3.05 -12.53 -1.35
N LEU A 152 -3.34 -11.34 -0.80
CA LEU A 152 -4.47 -11.12 0.11
C LEU A 152 -5.79 -11.44 -0.57
N TYR A 153 -6.02 -10.91 -1.78
CA TYR A 153 -7.23 -11.17 -2.54
C TYR A 153 -7.49 -12.68 -2.72
N VAL A 154 -6.45 -13.41 -3.14
CA VAL A 154 -6.57 -14.87 -3.38
C VAL A 154 -6.84 -15.62 -2.07
N PHE A 155 -6.04 -15.38 -1.03
CA PHE A 155 -6.21 -16.10 0.24
C PHE A 155 -7.54 -15.83 0.89
N ASP A 156 -7.91 -14.56 1.01
CA ASP A 156 -9.14 -14.18 1.70
C ASP A 156 -10.39 -14.59 0.90
N THR A 157 -10.33 -14.53 -0.44
CA THR A 157 -11.42 -15.05 -1.29
C THR A 157 -11.58 -16.56 -1.10
N LEU A 158 -10.50 -17.33 -1.10
CA LEU A 158 -10.57 -18.77 -0.86
C LEU A 158 -11.14 -19.09 0.52
N ILE A 159 -10.76 -18.32 1.55
CA ILE A 159 -11.27 -18.47 2.90
C ILE A 159 -12.78 -18.18 2.96
N VAL A 160 -13.25 -17.11 2.30
CA VAL A 160 -14.69 -16.79 2.25
C VAL A 160 -15.44 -17.85 1.43
N LEU A 161 -14.88 -18.31 0.30
CA LEU A 161 -15.49 -19.40 -0.47
C LEU A 161 -15.64 -20.68 0.33
N ALA A 162 -14.68 -21.02 1.18
CA ALA A 162 -14.77 -22.18 2.06
C ALA A 162 -15.94 -22.05 3.08
N GLN A 163 -16.38 -20.84 3.39
CA GLN A 163 -17.48 -20.59 4.31
C GLN A 163 -18.87 -20.69 3.66
N PHE A 164 -18.97 -20.81 2.33
CA PHE A 164 -20.26 -20.94 1.63
C PHE A 164 -21.11 -22.13 2.12
N GLY A 165 -20.47 -23.17 2.65
CA GLY A 165 -21.18 -24.36 3.10
C GLY A 165 -22.01 -24.18 4.36
N PHE A 166 -21.77 -23.12 5.15
CA PHE A 166 -22.41 -22.91 6.46
C PHE A 166 -22.78 -21.45 6.75
N SER A 167 -22.48 -20.54 5.85
CA SER A 167 -22.82 -19.12 5.97
C SER A 167 -23.89 -18.71 4.95
N ASP A 168 -24.55 -17.59 5.18
CA ASP A 168 -25.51 -17.03 4.23
C ASP A 168 -24.78 -16.61 2.94
N ILE A 169 -25.32 -17.05 1.80
CA ILE A 169 -24.78 -16.70 0.46
C ILE A 169 -24.65 -15.19 0.29
N ARG A 170 -25.62 -14.42 0.79
CA ARG A 170 -25.59 -12.96 0.72
C ARG A 170 -24.38 -12.39 1.46
N GLN A 171 -24.10 -12.88 2.68
CA GLN A 171 -22.95 -12.46 3.47
C GLN A 171 -21.64 -12.83 2.78
N CYS A 172 -21.55 -14.02 2.18
CA CYS A 172 -20.38 -14.44 1.39
C CYS A 172 -20.12 -13.55 0.21
N LEU A 173 -21.17 -13.19 -0.56
CA LEU A 173 -21.03 -12.31 -1.72
C LEU A 173 -20.56 -10.91 -1.30
N TYR A 174 -21.13 -10.33 -0.24
CA TYR A 174 -20.65 -9.06 0.29
C TYR A 174 -19.23 -9.17 0.87
N GLY A 175 -18.87 -10.30 1.47
CA GLY A 175 -17.50 -10.59 1.88
C GLY A 175 -16.49 -10.56 0.72
N ILE A 176 -16.85 -11.15 -0.44
CA ILE A 176 -16.01 -11.09 -1.65
C ILE A 176 -15.88 -9.65 -2.15
N VAL A 177 -16.96 -8.87 -2.17
CA VAL A 177 -16.93 -7.45 -2.53
C VAL A 177 -16.04 -6.66 -1.58
N LEU A 178 -16.16 -6.89 -0.27
CA LEU A 178 -15.32 -6.30 0.76
C LEU A 178 -13.84 -6.57 0.50
N ILE A 179 -13.48 -7.84 0.23
CA ILE A 179 -12.10 -8.26 -0.07
C ILE A 179 -11.58 -7.54 -1.32
N PHE A 180 -12.37 -7.49 -2.37
CA PHE A 180 -12.00 -6.81 -3.61
C PHE A 180 -11.71 -5.32 -3.37
N ILE A 181 -12.54 -4.63 -2.61
CA ILE A 181 -12.37 -3.20 -2.32
C ILE A 181 -11.10 -2.96 -1.50
N TYR A 182 -10.92 -3.66 -0.36
CA TYR A 182 -9.75 -3.37 0.47
C TYR A 182 -8.44 -3.77 -0.20
N THR A 183 -8.41 -4.84 -1.00
CA THR A 183 -7.20 -5.23 -1.73
C THR A 183 -6.84 -4.24 -2.83
N MET A 184 -7.84 -3.69 -3.55
CA MET A 184 -7.64 -2.57 -4.47
C MET A 184 -7.06 -1.34 -3.78
N VAL A 185 -7.59 -0.98 -2.62
CA VAL A 185 -7.12 0.17 -1.83
C VAL A 185 -5.69 -0.06 -1.33
N ILE A 186 -5.39 -1.27 -0.82
CA ILE A 186 -4.04 -1.66 -0.41
C ILE A 186 -3.06 -1.50 -1.57
N ASP A 187 -3.39 -2.06 -2.74
CA ASP A 187 -2.53 -1.98 -3.91
C ASP A 187 -2.24 -0.53 -4.28
N LYS A 188 -3.27 0.27 -4.42
CA LYS A 188 -3.14 1.69 -4.77
C LYS A 188 -2.29 2.46 -3.77
N ILE A 189 -2.48 2.23 -2.47
CA ILE A 189 -1.71 2.91 -1.42
C ILE A 189 -0.27 2.41 -1.38
N LEU A 190 -0.01 1.11 -1.51
CA LEU A 190 1.35 0.57 -1.48
C LEU A 190 2.20 1.09 -2.65
N VAL A 191 1.59 1.22 -3.83
CA VAL A 191 2.24 1.78 -5.03
C VAL A 191 2.35 3.31 -4.96
N MET A 192 1.44 4.00 -4.24
CA MET A 192 1.50 5.45 -4.07
C MET A 192 2.84 5.91 -3.46
N GLY A 193 3.50 6.83 -4.16
CA GLY A 193 4.81 7.39 -3.78
C GLY A 193 6.02 6.63 -4.31
N ALA A 194 5.82 5.44 -4.89
CA ALA A 194 6.85 4.74 -5.67
C ALA A 194 6.86 5.19 -7.15
N GLN A 195 5.74 5.74 -7.63
CA GLN A 195 5.63 6.20 -9.01
C GLN A 195 6.63 7.32 -9.29
N LYS A 196 7.35 7.16 -10.38
CA LYS A 196 8.24 8.17 -10.96
C LYS A 196 7.60 8.73 -12.21
N ILE A 197 8.02 9.92 -12.55
CA ILE A 197 7.55 10.63 -13.75
C ILE A 197 8.76 10.89 -14.64
N GLU A 198 8.66 10.47 -15.88
CA GLU A 198 9.58 10.89 -16.92
C GLU A 198 9.05 12.17 -17.54
N VAL A 199 9.88 13.20 -17.58
CA VAL A 199 9.59 14.45 -18.26
C VAL A 199 10.56 14.57 -19.41
N LYS A 200 10.04 14.64 -20.64
CA LYS A 200 10.80 14.97 -21.84
C LYS A 200 10.53 16.44 -22.16
N ILE A 201 11.58 17.20 -22.35
CA ILE A 201 11.50 18.64 -22.59
C ILE A 201 12.21 18.97 -23.91
N ILE A 202 11.52 19.65 -24.78
CA ILE A 202 12.01 20.14 -26.06
C ILE A 202 11.89 21.67 -26.04
N SER A 203 13.03 22.36 -26.15
CA SER A 203 13.10 23.81 -26.06
C SER A 203 14.37 24.32 -26.76
N SER A 204 14.32 25.49 -27.33
CA SER A 204 15.50 26.17 -27.84
C SER A 204 16.48 26.59 -26.73
N LYS A 205 15.96 26.74 -25.47
CA LYS A 205 16.73 27.09 -24.27
C LYS A 205 17.11 25.86 -23.43
N TYR A 206 17.31 24.70 -24.07
CA TYR A 206 17.57 23.44 -23.42
C TYR A 206 18.76 23.48 -22.43
N GLU A 207 19.83 24.22 -22.75
CA GLU A 207 21.01 24.37 -21.89
C GLU A 207 20.69 25.07 -20.54
N GLU A 208 19.89 26.15 -20.60
CA GLU A 208 19.48 26.88 -19.42
C GLU A 208 18.57 26.01 -18.54
N ILE A 209 17.61 25.31 -19.18
CA ILE A 209 16.70 24.37 -18.50
C ILE A 209 17.48 23.22 -17.86
N ARG A 210 18.45 22.63 -18.58
CA ARG A 210 19.32 21.59 -18.06
C ARG A 210 20.05 22.03 -16.78
N LYS A 211 20.71 23.19 -16.84
CA LYS A 211 21.43 23.76 -15.69
C LYS A 211 20.47 24.00 -14.50
N ALA A 212 19.32 24.59 -14.78
CA ALA A 212 18.32 24.89 -13.76
C ALA A 212 17.78 23.61 -13.08
N ILE A 213 17.51 22.54 -13.82
CA ILE A 213 17.07 21.25 -13.25
C ILE A 213 18.17 20.65 -12.38
N LEU A 214 19.42 20.63 -12.85
CA LEU A 214 20.56 20.10 -12.10
C LEU A 214 20.78 20.86 -10.78
N THR A 215 20.62 22.18 -10.79
CA THR A 215 20.91 23.03 -9.62
C THR A 215 19.75 23.11 -8.65
N ASN A 216 18.51 23.29 -9.14
CA ASN A 216 17.35 23.61 -8.29
C ASN A 216 16.54 22.36 -7.90
N VAL A 217 16.57 21.30 -8.72
CA VAL A 217 15.81 20.06 -8.47
C VAL A 217 16.73 18.93 -8.00
N ASP A 218 18.04 19.08 -8.26
CA ASP A 218 19.06 18.07 -7.94
C ASP A 218 18.74 16.70 -8.54
N ARG A 219 18.33 16.65 -9.81
CA ARG A 219 18.01 15.43 -10.56
C ARG A 219 18.84 15.35 -11.82
N GLY A 220 19.24 14.12 -12.17
CA GLY A 220 19.97 13.85 -13.41
C GLY A 220 19.14 14.19 -14.64
N VAL A 221 19.79 14.73 -15.66
CA VAL A 221 19.21 15.02 -16.96
C VAL A 221 20.03 14.30 -18.02
N THR A 222 19.35 13.56 -18.90
CA THR A 222 19.95 12.94 -20.09
C THR A 222 19.54 13.77 -21.30
N MET A 223 20.50 14.07 -22.16
CA MET A 223 20.27 14.78 -23.42
C MET A 223 20.24 13.75 -24.55
N LEU A 224 19.20 13.81 -25.37
CA LEU A 224 19.13 13.07 -26.63
C LEU A 224 19.17 14.03 -27.80
N HIS A 225 20.14 13.83 -28.68
CA HIS A 225 20.23 14.56 -29.91
C HIS A 225 19.12 14.14 -30.88
N GLY A 226 18.40 15.10 -31.41
CA GLY A 226 17.29 14.88 -32.34
C GLY A 226 17.17 15.95 -33.38
N GLN A 227 16.21 15.79 -34.28
CA GLN A 227 15.88 16.76 -35.32
C GLN A 227 14.39 17.03 -35.32
N THR A 228 13.98 18.29 -35.42
CA THR A 228 12.57 18.66 -35.55
C THR A 228 12.00 18.15 -36.86
N GLY A 229 10.80 17.57 -36.82
CA GLY A 229 10.22 16.91 -38.03
C GLY A 229 9.77 17.88 -39.11
N TYR A 230 9.46 19.13 -38.77
CA TYR A 230 8.97 20.13 -39.74
C TYR A 230 10.10 21.02 -40.29
N LEU A 231 10.91 21.60 -39.40
CA LEU A 231 11.99 22.53 -39.82
C LEU A 231 13.30 21.81 -40.08
N LEU A 232 13.43 20.54 -39.73
CA LEU A 232 14.66 19.74 -39.84
C LEU A 232 15.85 20.36 -39.09
N GLU A 233 15.56 21.12 -38.04
CA GLU A 233 16.57 21.74 -37.19
C GLU A 233 17.05 20.79 -36.12
N ASN A 234 18.34 20.80 -35.80
CA ASN A 234 18.92 20.04 -34.71
C ASN A 234 18.42 20.57 -33.36
N THR A 235 18.03 19.68 -32.48
CA THR A 235 17.56 19.99 -31.12
C THR A 235 18.02 18.95 -30.13
N GLU A 236 18.06 19.33 -28.86
CA GLU A 236 18.30 18.38 -27.75
C GLU A 236 17.01 18.16 -26.99
N VAL A 237 16.65 16.90 -26.82
CA VAL A 237 15.54 16.48 -25.95
C VAL A 237 16.09 16.15 -24.57
N LEU A 238 15.69 16.90 -23.56
CA LEU A 238 16.06 16.64 -22.20
C LEU A 238 15.13 15.57 -21.63
N ILE A 239 15.70 14.49 -21.09
CA ILE A 239 14.97 13.46 -20.36
C ILE A 239 15.34 13.59 -18.89
N ASN A 240 14.33 13.77 -18.04
CA ASN A 240 14.49 13.86 -16.60
C ASN A 240 13.49 12.95 -15.92
N VAL A 241 13.94 12.15 -14.94
CA VAL A 241 13.08 11.29 -14.14
C VAL A 241 13.02 11.83 -12.72
N ILE A 242 11.79 12.13 -12.28
CA ILE A 242 11.49 12.82 -11.03
C ILE A 242 10.43 12.10 -10.22
N SER A 243 10.25 12.52 -8.97
CA SER A 243 9.08 12.11 -8.19
C SER A 243 7.85 12.94 -8.56
N THR A 244 6.66 12.40 -8.32
CA THR A 244 5.39 13.13 -8.53
C THR A 244 5.36 14.48 -7.80
N ARG A 245 6.04 14.59 -6.65
CA ARG A 245 6.09 15.84 -5.86
C ARG A 245 6.94 16.93 -6.52
N GLU A 246 7.94 16.54 -7.27
CA GLU A 246 8.87 17.47 -7.95
C GLU A 246 8.31 17.98 -9.28
N LEU A 247 7.27 17.34 -9.84
CA LEU A 247 6.69 17.69 -11.13
C LEU A 247 6.29 19.16 -11.20
N VAL A 248 5.52 19.64 -10.23
CA VAL A 248 5.05 21.04 -10.21
C VAL A 248 6.23 22.03 -10.18
N GLN A 249 7.31 21.67 -9.47
CA GLN A 249 8.52 22.50 -9.41
C GLN A 249 9.22 22.54 -10.79
N VAL A 250 9.36 21.38 -11.44
CA VAL A 250 9.98 21.26 -12.76
C VAL A 250 9.16 22.01 -13.81
N GLU A 251 7.84 21.85 -13.82
CA GLU A 251 6.96 22.57 -14.76
C GLU A 251 7.11 24.08 -14.64
N ARG A 252 7.06 24.60 -13.39
CA ARG A 252 7.25 26.04 -13.15
C ARG A 252 8.62 26.52 -13.57
N LEU A 253 9.67 25.75 -13.28
CA LEU A 253 11.04 26.07 -13.62
C LEU A 253 11.21 26.16 -15.14
N VAL A 254 10.74 25.16 -15.88
CA VAL A 254 10.81 25.13 -17.35
C VAL A 254 10.05 26.30 -17.96
N LYS A 255 8.79 26.52 -17.54
CA LYS A 255 7.96 27.61 -18.05
C LYS A 255 8.48 29.00 -17.70
N SER A 256 9.22 29.18 -16.62
CA SER A 256 9.87 30.44 -16.27
C SER A 256 11.06 30.77 -17.18
N ILE A 257 11.72 29.77 -17.80
CA ILE A 257 12.85 29.93 -18.71
C ILE A 257 12.36 30.05 -20.16
N ASP A 258 11.42 29.18 -20.52
CA ASP A 258 10.83 29.13 -21.85
C ASP A 258 9.34 28.78 -21.75
N GLU A 259 8.48 29.77 -21.99
CA GLU A 259 7.03 29.63 -21.96
C GLU A 259 6.52 28.67 -23.04
N ASP A 260 7.21 28.65 -24.21
CA ASP A 260 6.87 27.82 -25.35
C ASP A 260 7.48 26.40 -25.30
N ALA A 261 8.21 26.07 -24.25
CA ALA A 261 8.79 24.74 -24.09
C ALA A 261 7.73 23.64 -24.18
N PHE A 262 8.00 22.64 -25.04
CA PHE A 262 7.14 21.47 -25.18
C PHE A 262 7.55 20.37 -24.17
N MET A 263 6.62 19.94 -23.34
CA MET A 263 6.87 18.92 -22.32
C MET A 263 5.95 17.72 -22.52
N ILE A 264 6.54 16.51 -22.50
CA ILE A 264 5.82 15.24 -22.45
C ILE A 264 6.02 14.66 -21.05
N ILE A 265 4.92 14.37 -20.37
CA ILE A 265 4.92 13.86 -19.01
C ILE A 265 4.34 12.44 -19.03
N SER A 266 5.14 11.46 -18.62
CA SER A 266 4.76 10.04 -18.64
C SER A 266 4.99 9.40 -17.28
N ASN A 267 4.05 8.55 -16.84
CA ASN A 267 4.25 7.74 -15.64
C ASN A 267 5.21 6.59 -15.93
N VAL A 268 6.20 6.41 -15.07
CA VAL A 268 7.17 5.32 -15.15
C VAL A 268 6.89 4.32 -14.04
N HIS A 269 6.68 3.07 -14.42
CA HIS A 269 6.38 2.01 -13.46
C HIS A 269 7.57 1.64 -12.58
N GLU A 270 8.77 1.59 -13.17
CA GLU A 270 9.98 1.23 -12.46
C GLU A 270 11.19 2.00 -13.00
N VAL A 271 12.02 2.47 -12.09
CA VAL A 271 13.30 3.12 -12.41
C VAL A 271 14.38 2.52 -11.52
N GLN A 272 15.44 2.02 -12.13
CA GLN A 272 16.59 1.49 -11.43
C GLN A 272 17.82 2.31 -11.78
N GLY A 273 18.66 2.58 -10.79
CA GLY A 273 19.91 3.33 -10.99
C GLY A 273 20.25 4.25 -9.83
N ARG A 274 21.37 5.01 -10.01
CA ARG A 274 21.83 5.98 -9.01
C ARG A 274 20.83 7.11 -8.82
N GLY A 275 20.58 7.47 -7.56
CA GLY A 275 19.58 8.48 -7.18
C GLY A 275 18.15 7.96 -7.09
N PHE A 276 17.90 6.63 -7.34
CA PHE A 276 16.61 5.98 -7.19
C PHE A 276 16.68 4.79 -6.22
N ASN A 277 17.29 3.67 -6.63
CA ASN A 277 17.49 2.49 -5.78
C ASN A 277 18.94 2.31 -5.31
N LEU A 278 19.88 3.07 -5.89
CA LEU A 278 21.29 3.16 -5.47
C LEU A 278 21.58 4.55 -4.92
N GLU A 279 22.55 4.64 -4.02
CA GLU A 279 23.01 5.93 -3.47
C GLU A 279 23.50 6.85 -4.59
N LYS A 280 23.26 8.16 -4.40
CA LYS A 280 23.62 9.19 -5.36
C LYS A 280 25.09 9.52 -5.17
N GLU A 281 25.93 9.14 -6.13
CA GLU A 281 27.32 9.53 -6.19
C GLU A 281 27.55 10.41 -7.41
N TYR A 282 28.05 11.62 -7.21
CA TYR A 282 28.59 12.44 -8.28
C TYR A 282 30.06 12.09 -8.46
N ILE A 283 30.39 11.47 -9.58
CA ILE A 283 31.80 11.28 -9.96
C ILE A 283 32.16 12.54 -10.76
N GLU A 284 32.93 13.43 -10.15
CA GLU A 284 33.61 14.48 -10.90
C GLU A 284 34.60 13.79 -11.87
N LYS A 285 34.40 14.06 -13.17
CA LYS A 285 35.36 13.69 -14.19
C LYS A 285 36.29 14.84 -14.48
#